data_b69af6809326d63ec0ac269a14f59291
#
_entry.id   b69af6809326d63ec0ac269a14f59291
#
_cell.length_a   1.000
_cell.length_b   1.000
_cell.length_c   1.000
_cell.angle_alpha   90.00
_cell.angle_beta   90.00
_cell.angle_gamma   90.00
#
_symmetry.space_group_name_H-M   'P 1'
#
loop_
_entity.id
_entity.type
_entity.pdbx_description
1 polymer ?
#
loop_
_entity_poly.entity_id
_entity_poly.type
_entity_poly.pdbx_seq_one_letter_code
_entity_poly.pdbx_strand_id
1 'polypeptide(L)'
;MTDPMAHSATVSNDEMQAAATGEEQVAGCGCGCAVEAGDGARAGVRKAVGVDPAIKDRNLKRLRRIEGQVRGLQRMVEEDRYCADILTQISSVHEALRSTGRELMRNHLRHCVAEAVRSGPDAAEAAYDELIGLMYRHAR
;
A
#
# COMPACT_ATOMS: atom_id res chain seq x y z
N MET A 1 15.00 -46.17 -44.43
CA MET A 1 14.99 -47.27 -43.47
C MET A 1 14.77 -46.64 -42.14
N THR A 2 13.56 -46.75 -41.76
CA THR A 2 12.85 -47.10 -40.53
C THR A 2 12.78 -45.99 -39.47
N ASP A 3 11.66 -45.29 -39.49
CA ASP A 3 10.91 -44.88 -38.31
C ASP A 3 10.67 -46.08 -37.39
N PRO A 4 10.57 -46.00 -36.05
CA PRO A 4 9.29 -45.67 -35.51
C PRO A 4 9.22 -45.05 -34.09
N MET A 5 8.08 -44.61 -33.76
CA MET A 5 7.27 -44.74 -32.55
C MET A 5 7.03 -43.47 -31.71
N ALA A 6 5.86 -42.95 -32.00
CA ALA A 6 5.00 -42.18 -31.13
C ALA A 6 4.68 -42.96 -29.84
N HIS A 7 4.86 -42.32 -28.68
CA HIS A 7 4.15 -42.72 -27.45
C HIS A 7 3.24 -41.58 -27.04
N SER A 8 1.99 -41.72 -27.43
CA SER A 8 0.85 -40.98 -26.91
C SER A 8 0.56 -41.47 -25.49
N ALA A 9 0.89 -40.68 -24.49
CA ALA A 9 0.41 -40.91 -23.14
C ALA A 9 -0.86 -40.07 -22.94
N THR A 10 -2.00 -40.70 -23.11
CA THR A 10 -3.30 -40.20 -22.67
C THR A 10 -3.34 -40.24 -21.15
N VAL A 11 -3.21 -39.08 -20.53
CA VAL A 11 -3.48 -38.91 -19.10
C VAL A 11 -4.99 -38.78 -18.92
N SER A 12 -5.59 -39.77 -18.29
CA SER A 12 -7.01 -39.80 -17.93
C SER A 12 -7.35 -38.70 -16.96
N ASN A 13 -8.41 -37.98 -17.28
CA ASN A 13 -8.93 -36.80 -16.60
C ASN A 13 -9.77 -37.14 -15.35
N ASP A 14 -9.60 -38.32 -14.75
CA ASP A 14 -10.50 -38.87 -13.72
C ASP A 14 -9.92 -38.89 -12.29
N GLU A 15 -8.69 -38.41 -12.06
CA GLU A 15 -8.09 -38.44 -10.72
C GLU A 15 -8.00 -37.07 -10.01
N MET A 16 -8.71 -36.04 -10.49
CA MET A 16 -8.64 -34.69 -9.93
C MET A 16 -9.95 -34.20 -9.30
N GLN A 17 -10.78 -35.14 -8.80
CA GLN A 17 -12.04 -34.80 -8.10
C GLN A 17 -12.17 -35.43 -6.72
N ALA A 18 -11.15 -35.35 -5.89
CA ALA A 18 -11.31 -35.69 -4.47
C ALA A 18 -10.25 -34.98 -3.61
N ALA A 19 -10.39 -33.69 -3.35
CA ALA A 19 -9.86 -33.00 -2.16
C ALA A 19 -10.17 -31.50 -2.23
N ALA A 20 -11.40 -31.10 -1.99
CA ALA A 20 -11.74 -29.71 -1.76
C ALA A 20 -12.82 -29.59 -0.67
N THR A 21 -12.48 -29.96 0.55
CA THR A 21 -13.17 -29.48 1.75
C THR A 21 -12.10 -29.23 2.82
N GLY A 22 -11.38 -28.14 2.64
CA GLY A 22 -10.57 -27.54 3.67
C GLY A 22 -11.02 -26.09 3.78
N GLU A 23 -11.81 -25.76 4.79
CA GLU A 23 -12.06 -24.40 5.22
C GLU A 23 -10.73 -23.77 5.60
N GLU A 24 -10.12 -23.09 4.64
CA GLU A 24 -8.97 -22.24 4.88
C GLU A 24 -9.48 -20.99 5.60
N GLN A 25 -9.38 -21.01 6.93
CA GLN A 25 -9.51 -19.83 7.76
C GLN A 25 -8.44 -18.84 7.29
N VAL A 26 -8.85 -17.88 6.47
CA VAL A 26 -8.04 -16.72 6.13
C VAL A 26 -7.81 -15.96 7.42
N ALA A 27 -6.62 -16.14 7.99
CA ALA A 27 -6.13 -15.29 9.08
C ALA A 27 -6.18 -13.85 8.58
N GLY A 28 -7.16 -13.11 9.04
CA GLY A 28 -7.34 -11.71 8.71
C GLY A 28 -6.09 -10.93 9.03
N CYS A 29 -5.39 -10.44 8.01
CA CYS A 29 -4.43 -9.36 8.17
C CYS A 29 -5.19 -8.18 8.78
N GLY A 30 -5.00 -7.95 10.07
CA GLY A 30 -5.59 -6.85 10.82
C GLY A 30 -5.03 -5.50 10.42
N CYS A 31 -5.17 -5.12 9.15
CA CYS A 31 -5.10 -3.73 8.74
C CYS A 31 -6.47 -3.12 9.04
N GLY A 32 -6.65 -2.67 10.29
CA GLY A 32 -7.86 -2.00 10.74
C GLY A 32 -8.13 -0.68 10.03
N CYS A 33 -8.63 -0.76 8.81
CA CYS A 33 -9.27 0.36 8.12
C CYS A 33 -10.80 0.21 8.23
N ALA A 34 -11.31 0.17 9.47
CA ALA A 34 -12.71 0.45 9.71
C ALA A 34 -12.87 1.97 9.66
N VAL A 35 -13.36 2.49 8.55
CA VAL A 35 -13.89 3.86 8.46
C VAL A 35 -15.30 3.83 9.05
N GLU A 36 -15.39 3.87 10.37
CA GLU A 36 -16.62 4.20 11.06
C GLU A 36 -16.65 5.72 11.25
N ALA A 37 -17.64 6.36 10.63
CA ALA A 37 -17.99 7.74 10.90
C ALA A 37 -18.56 7.81 12.31
N GLY A 38 -17.74 8.19 13.27
CA GLY A 38 -18.12 8.38 14.66
C GLY A 38 -17.11 9.29 15.33
N ASP A 39 -17.57 10.48 15.71
CA ASP A 39 -16.85 11.45 16.53
C ASP A 39 -16.63 10.86 17.94
N GLY A 40 -15.65 9.99 18.03
CA GLY A 40 -15.18 9.37 19.25
C GLY A 40 -13.66 9.52 19.32
N ALA A 41 -13.18 10.29 20.29
CA ALA A 41 -11.77 10.46 20.60
C ALA A 41 -11.07 9.09 20.69
N ARG A 42 -10.41 8.66 19.63
CA ARG A 42 -9.54 7.47 19.63
C ARG A 42 -8.35 7.78 20.54
N ALA A 43 -8.45 7.31 21.79
CA ALA A 43 -7.31 7.30 22.70
C ALA A 43 -6.15 6.57 22.03
N GLY A 44 -5.03 7.29 21.77
CA GLY A 44 -3.78 6.72 21.29
C GLY A 44 -3.33 7.11 19.87
N VAL A 45 -4.09 7.89 19.09
CA VAL A 45 -3.59 8.35 17.77
C VAL A 45 -2.60 9.51 17.97
N ARG A 46 -1.33 9.28 17.61
CA ARG A 46 -0.30 10.34 17.60
C ARG A 46 -0.68 11.39 16.56
N LYS A 47 -0.79 12.65 16.98
CA LYS A 47 -1.02 13.79 16.09
C LYS A 47 0.30 14.45 15.72
N ALA A 48 0.40 14.98 14.50
CA ALA A 48 1.54 15.79 14.09
C ALA A 48 1.59 17.08 14.92
N VAL A 49 2.80 17.49 15.34
CA VAL A 49 3.03 18.72 16.10
C VAL A 49 2.65 19.97 15.30
N GLY A 50 2.87 19.92 13.98
CA GLY A 50 2.47 20.98 13.07
C GLY A 50 2.16 20.43 11.68
N VAL A 51 1.15 21.01 11.04
CA VAL A 51 0.77 20.66 9.66
C VAL A 51 0.60 21.95 8.87
N ASP A 52 1.38 22.10 7.81
CA ASP A 52 1.18 23.17 6.84
C ASP A 52 -0.17 22.99 6.12
N PRO A 53 -1.11 23.96 6.26
CA PRO A 53 -2.44 23.84 5.66
C PRO A 53 -2.41 23.66 4.14
N ALA A 54 -1.43 24.29 3.45
CA ALA A 54 -1.29 24.18 2.01
C ALA A 54 -0.80 22.78 1.59
N ILE A 55 0.10 22.17 2.37
CA ILE A 55 0.53 20.78 2.16
C ILE A 55 -0.62 19.81 2.41
N LYS A 56 -1.38 20.02 3.49
CA LYS A 56 -2.56 19.21 3.82
C LYS A 56 -3.58 19.23 2.68
N ASP A 57 -3.97 20.41 2.20
CA ASP A 57 -4.95 20.54 1.12
C ASP A 57 -4.47 19.86 -0.17
N ARG A 58 -3.22 20.11 -0.60
CA ARG A 58 -2.63 19.45 -1.78
C ARG A 58 -2.63 17.94 -1.66
N ASN A 59 -2.25 17.40 -0.49
CA ASN A 59 -2.22 15.95 -0.27
C ASN A 59 -3.62 15.35 -0.28
N LEU A 60 -4.61 16.00 0.32
CA LEU A 60 -6.00 15.54 0.28
C LEU A 60 -6.55 15.52 -1.16
N LYS A 61 -6.29 16.56 -1.96
CA LYS A 61 -6.67 16.59 -3.37
C LYS A 61 -6.00 15.47 -4.17
N ARG A 62 -4.70 15.22 -3.91
CA ARG A 62 -3.95 14.14 -4.56
C ARG A 62 -4.50 12.77 -4.17
N LEU A 63 -4.79 12.53 -2.89
CA LEU A 63 -5.34 11.26 -2.41
C LEU A 63 -6.73 10.97 -2.99
N ARG A 64 -7.61 11.98 -3.11
CA ARG A 64 -8.91 11.82 -3.81
C ARG A 64 -8.74 11.42 -5.28
N ARG A 65 -7.73 11.98 -5.96
CA ARG A 65 -7.42 11.60 -7.34
C ARG A 65 -6.90 10.15 -7.42
N ILE A 66 -6.05 9.75 -6.49
CA ILE A 66 -5.54 8.37 -6.39
C ILE A 66 -6.68 7.39 -6.10
N GLU A 67 -7.62 7.74 -5.22
CA GLU A 67 -8.83 6.95 -4.97
C GLU A 67 -9.60 6.71 -6.28
N GLY A 68 -9.81 7.74 -7.09
CA GLY A 68 -10.43 7.58 -8.41
C GLY A 68 -9.63 6.67 -9.35
N GLN A 69 -8.29 6.74 -9.33
CA GLN A 69 -7.44 5.85 -10.12
C GLN A 69 -7.55 4.38 -9.66
N VAL A 70 -7.60 4.14 -8.35
CA VAL A 70 -7.79 2.78 -7.80
C VAL A 70 -9.15 2.21 -8.20
N ARG A 71 -10.23 3.01 -8.15
CA ARG A 71 -11.54 2.58 -8.67
C ARG A 71 -11.50 2.27 -10.18
N GLY A 72 -10.71 3.02 -10.95
CA GLY A 72 -10.46 2.72 -12.36
C GLY A 72 -9.75 1.38 -12.56
N LEU A 73 -8.75 1.06 -11.73
CA LEU A 73 -8.07 -0.23 -11.73
C LEU A 73 -9.02 -1.39 -11.40
N GLN A 74 -9.89 -1.24 -10.39
CA GLN A 74 -10.90 -2.25 -10.06
C GLN A 74 -11.77 -2.58 -11.28
N ARG A 75 -12.26 -1.55 -11.98
CA ARG A 75 -13.05 -1.74 -13.20
C ARG A 75 -12.27 -2.44 -14.30
N MET A 76 -10.98 -2.10 -14.50
CA MET A 76 -10.14 -2.78 -15.50
C MET A 76 -9.99 -4.27 -15.20
N VAL A 77 -9.91 -4.66 -13.92
CA VAL A 77 -9.88 -6.08 -13.51
C VAL A 77 -11.24 -6.75 -13.74
N GLU A 78 -12.34 -6.08 -13.38
CA GLU A 78 -13.72 -6.57 -13.58
C GLU A 78 -14.04 -6.78 -15.06
N GLU A 79 -13.48 -5.96 -15.96
CA GLU A 79 -13.64 -6.02 -17.41
C GLU A 79 -12.63 -6.95 -18.11
N ASP A 80 -11.85 -7.72 -17.37
CA ASP A 80 -10.81 -8.63 -17.91
C ASP A 80 -9.85 -7.92 -18.89
N ARG A 81 -9.47 -6.66 -18.61
CA ARG A 81 -8.56 -5.88 -19.44
C ARG A 81 -7.18 -6.52 -19.50
N TYR A 82 -6.44 -6.19 -20.55
CA TYR A 82 -5.10 -6.72 -20.78
C TYR A 82 -4.15 -6.43 -19.59
N CYS A 83 -3.52 -7.49 -19.04
CA CYS A 83 -2.75 -7.41 -17.80
C CYS A 83 -1.62 -6.37 -17.83
N ALA A 84 -0.94 -6.19 -18.97
CA ALA A 84 0.12 -5.20 -19.09
C ALA A 84 -0.39 -3.76 -18.93
N ASP A 85 -1.61 -3.47 -19.40
CA ASP A 85 -2.22 -2.15 -19.22
C ASP A 85 -2.56 -1.91 -17.76
N ILE A 86 -3.10 -2.92 -17.07
CA ILE A 86 -3.38 -2.86 -15.63
C ILE A 86 -2.10 -2.62 -14.83
N LEU A 87 -1.01 -3.35 -15.12
CA LEU A 87 0.28 -3.18 -14.46
C LEU A 87 0.87 -1.78 -14.67
N THR A 88 0.71 -1.22 -15.87
CA THR A 88 1.12 0.16 -16.18
C THR A 88 0.36 1.18 -15.35
N GLN A 89 -0.94 1.00 -15.18
CA GLN A 89 -1.77 1.88 -14.34
C GLN A 89 -1.43 1.73 -12.84
N ILE A 90 -1.14 0.51 -12.37
CA ILE A 90 -0.66 0.27 -11.00
C ILE A 90 0.63 1.05 -10.75
N SER A 91 1.59 1.01 -11.67
CA SER A 91 2.85 1.75 -11.55
C SER A 91 2.61 3.27 -11.44
N SER A 92 1.64 3.80 -12.17
CA SER A 92 1.24 5.22 -12.09
C SER A 92 0.67 5.58 -10.72
N VAL A 93 -0.19 4.72 -10.16
CA VAL A 93 -0.75 4.90 -8.80
C VAL A 93 0.35 4.85 -7.74
N HIS A 94 1.30 3.92 -7.85
CA HIS A 94 2.45 3.84 -6.96
C HIS A 94 3.27 5.15 -6.95
N GLU A 95 3.57 5.72 -8.12
CA GLU A 95 4.32 6.98 -8.18
C GLU A 95 3.53 8.16 -7.59
N ALA A 96 2.23 8.20 -7.77
CA ALA A 96 1.37 9.20 -7.15
C ALA A 96 1.36 9.10 -5.62
N LEU A 97 1.31 7.88 -5.06
CA LEU A 97 1.43 7.62 -3.62
C LEU A 97 2.80 7.99 -3.07
N ARG A 98 3.88 7.62 -3.76
CA ARG A 98 5.26 8.01 -3.40
C ARG A 98 5.42 9.53 -3.36
N SER A 99 4.84 10.24 -4.32
CA SER A 99 4.87 11.70 -4.35
C SER A 99 4.14 12.31 -3.14
N THR A 100 3.02 11.72 -2.72
CA THR A 100 2.30 12.13 -1.49
C THR A 100 3.16 11.86 -0.25
N GLY A 101 3.79 10.70 -0.18
CA GLY A 101 4.72 10.33 0.91
C GLY A 101 5.89 11.32 1.03
N ARG A 102 6.49 11.74 -0.09
CA ARG A 102 7.56 12.76 -0.09
C ARG A 102 7.10 14.09 0.51
N GLU A 103 5.88 14.54 0.21
CA GLU A 103 5.35 15.78 0.79
C GLU A 103 5.06 15.64 2.29
N LEU A 104 4.54 14.50 2.73
CA LEU A 104 4.34 14.21 4.16
C LEU A 104 5.67 14.15 4.90
N MET A 105 6.69 13.51 4.34
CA MET A 105 8.04 13.47 4.91
C MET A 105 8.64 14.88 5.04
N ARG A 106 8.46 15.72 4.01
CA ARG A 106 8.90 17.11 4.05
C ARG A 106 8.21 17.90 5.17
N ASN A 107 6.92 17.69 5.38
CA ASN A 107 6.19 18.29 6.50
C ASN A 107 6.69 17.77 7.85
N HIS A 108 6.94 16.48 7.98
CA HIS A 108 7.47 15.84 9.19
C HIS A 108 8.83 16.43 9.58
N LEU A 109 9.74 16.57 8.62
CA LEU A 109 11.06 17.18 8.86
C LEU A 109 10.95 18.64 9.31
N ARG A 110 10.07 19.42 8.68
CA ARG A 110 9.93 20.86 8.97
C ARG A 110 9.30 21.16 10.33
N HIS A 111 8.42 20.29 10.80
CA HIS A 111 7.63 20.53 12.01
C HIS A 111 8.01 19.58 13.14
N CYS A 112 7.86 18.26 12.94
CA CYS A 112 8.06 17.29 14.02
C CYS A 112 9.53 17.16 14.41
N VAL A 113 10.42 16.94 13.43
CA VAL A 113 11.87 16.80 13.72
C VAL A 113 12.47 18.13 14.19
N ALA A 114 12.10 19.23 13.55
CA ALA A 114 12.58 20.55 13.97
C ALA A 114 12.13 20.93 15.40
N GLU A 115 10.93 20.50 15.82
CA GLU A 115 10.48 20.69 17.21
C GLU A 115 11.22 19.80 18.18
N ALA A 116 11.44 18.53 17.84
CA ALA A 116 12.21 17.60 18.67
C ALA A 116 13.64 18.12 18.91
N VAL A 117 14.30 18.65 17.87
CA VAL A 117 15.64 19.26 18.00
C VAL A 117 15.64 20.47 18.95
N ARG A 118 14.59 21.27 18.94
CA ARG A 118 14.44 22.40 19.87
C ARG A 118 14.15 21.95 21.30
N SER A 119 13.53 20.82 21.49
CA SER A 119 13.14 20.27 22.78
C SER A 119 14.31 19.65 23.56
N GLY A 120 15.46 19.40 22.92
CA GLY A 120 16.67 18.90 23.55
C GLY A 120 17.27 17.66 22.90
N PRO A 121 18.46 17.22 23.34
CA PRO A 121 19.23 16.17 22.69
C PRO A 121 18.51 14.81 22.67
N ASP A 122 17.88 14.40 23.77
CA ASP A 122 17.21 13.09 23.84
C ASP A 122 16.01 13.03 22.90
N ALA A 123 15.25 14.12 22.78
CA ALA A 123 14.13 14.21 21.85
C ALA A 123 14.61 14.24 20.39
N ALA A 124 15.73 14.90 20.11
CA ALA A 124 16.35 14.93 18.80
C ALA A 124 16.81 13.55 18.36
N GLU A 125 17.49 12.79 19.22
CA GLU A 125 17.97 11.44 18.93
C GLU A 125 16.82 10.49 18.62
N ALA A 126 15.76 10.50 19.45
CA ALA A 126 14.55 9.73 19.19
C ALA A 126 13.89 10.08 17.85
N ALA A 127 13.89 11.36 17.45
CA ALA A 127 13.34 11.79 16.17
C ALA A 127 14.22 11.37 14.98
N TYR A 128 15.54 11.32 15.15
CA TYR A 128 16.45 10.81 14.13
C TYR A 128 16.30 9.31 13.92
N ASP A 129 16.17 8.52 14.99
CA ASP A 129 15.88 7.09 14.90
C ASP A 129 14.55 6.80 14.20
N GLU A 130 13.50 7.57 14.53
CA GLU A 130 12.21 7.47 13.83
C GLU A 130 12.37 7.78 12.34
N LEU A 131 13.10 8.83 11.99
CA LEU A 131 13.35 9.22 10.60
C LEU A 131 14.10 8.14 9.83
N ILE A 132 15.17 7.59 10.39
CA ILE A 132 15.94 6.50 9.80
C ILE A 132 15.01 5.30 9.55
N GLY A 133 14.22 4.91 10.56
CA GLY A 133 13.24 3.83 10.41
C GLY A 133 12.21 4.07 9.30
N LEU A 134 11.73 5.32 9.14
CA LEU A 134 10.84 5.71 8.05
C LEU A 134 11.54 5.61 6.69
N MET A 135 12.78 6.07 6.57
CA MET A 135 13.56 6.00 5.33
C MET A 135 13.75 4.54 4.88
N TYR A 136 14.17 3.65 5.76
CA TYR A 136 14.35 2.23 5.44
C TYR A 136 13.05 1.55 4.99
N ARG A 137 11.91 1.88 5.58
CA ARG A 137 10.59 1.33 5.17
C ARG A 137 10.12 1.85 3.81
N HIS A 138 10.48 3.08 3.45
CA HIS A 138 9.95 3.75 2.24
C HIS A 138 10.96 3.89 1.10
N ALA A 139 12.20 3.42 1.27
CA ALA A 139 13.24 3.46 0.24
C ALA A 139 13.11 2.38 -0.86
N ARG A 140 12.14 1.45 -0.72
CA ARG A 140 11.90 0.36 -1.69
C ARG A 140 10.96 0.78 -2.80
#